data_e62441f00ddaa13adaa0b2cfa05d8c0d
#
_entry.id   e62441f00ddaa13adaa0b2cfa05d8c0d
#
_cell.length_a   1.000
_cell.length_b   1.000
_cell.length_c   1.000
_cell.angle_alpha   90.00
_cell.angle_beta   90.00
_cell.angle_gamma   90.00
#
_symmetry.space_group_name_H-M   'P 1'
#
loop_
_entity.id
_entity.type
_entity.pdbx_description
1 polymer ?
#
loop_
_entity_poly.entity_id
_entity_poly.type
_entity_poly.pdbx_seq_one_letter_code
_entity_poly.pdbx_strand_id
1 'polypeptide(L)'
;MALRVRADFYDAQTAVDPAVIREASALVAELTGYEVGRLKPIVGANAFAHEAGIHQDGMLKDASTYQIIDPAELGTRMTLPLGKHSGRHAFARACAEGGFELARDEIDAAFRRFKKLADLGAPVTLNDVFQEVSA
;
A
#
# COMPACT_ATOMS: atom_id res chain seq x y z
N MET A 1 13.66 14.21 6.37
CA MET A 1 13.22 12.97 7.06
C MET A 1 14.32 12.34 7.93
N ALA A 2 15.61 12.32 7.51
CA ALA A 2 16.69 11.74 8.36
C ALA A 2 16.73 12.32 9.78
N LEU A 3 16.70 13.63 9.95
CA LEU A 3 16.68 14.29 11.26
C LEU A 3 15.47 13.85 12.12
N ARG A 4 14.35 13.57 11.50
CA ARG A 4 13.12 13.18 12.19
C ARG A 4 13.15 11.70 12.63
N VAL A 5 13.56 10.81 11.73
CA VAL A 5 13.66 9.35 11.99
C VAL A 5 14.75 9.02 13.00
N ARG A 6 15.82 9.82 13.04
CA ARG A 6 16.96 9.65 13.94
C ARG A 6 17.09 10.83 14.91
N ALA A 7 15.96 11.32 15.41
CA ALA A 7 15.93 12.38 16.41
C ALA A 7 16.67 11.96 17.71
N ASP A 8 16.72 10.65 17.99
CA ASP A 8 17.49 10.05 19.07
C ASP A 8 19.01 10.25 18.93
N PHE A 9 19.48 10.41 17.68
CA PHE A 9 20.90 10.54 17.36
C PHE A 9 21.31 11.99 17.02
N TYR A 10 20.44 12.72 16.33
CA TYR A 10 20.72 14.09 15.91
C TYR A 10 20.15 15.09 16.94
N ASP A 11 21.00 15.90 17.56
CA ASP A 11 20.55 17.05 18.36
C ASP A 11 20.23 18.24 17.43
N ALA A 12 19.28 18.00 16.50
CA ALA A 12 18.89 18.98 15.50
C ALA A 12 17.43 18.82 15.12
N GLN A 13 16.77 19.92 14.88
CA GLN A 13 15.38 19.98 14.44
C GLN A 13 15.26 20.74 13.11
N THR A 14 14.14 20.55 12.42
CA THR A 14 13.81 21.26 11.20
C THR A 14 12.37 21.76 11.30
N ALA A 15 12.14 22.97 10.79
CA ALA A 15 10.81 23.57 10.66
C ALA A 15 10.12 23.16 9.34
N VAL A 16 10.73 22.32 8.52
CA VAL A 16 10.10 21.84 7.28
C VAL A 16 8.92 20.95 7.62
N ASP A 17 7.75 21.30 7.12
CA ASP A 17 6.55 20.47 7.25
C ASP A 17 6.69 19.23 6.34
N PRO A 18 6.72 18.02 6.89
CA PRO A 18 6.83 16.81 6.09
C PRO A 18 5.62 16.55 5.19
N ALA A 19 4.44 17.07 5.51
CA ALA A 19 3.23 16.87 4.72
C ALA A 19 3.35 17.43 3.29
N VAL A 20 4.16 18.49 3.07
CA VAL A 20 4.36 19.11 1.74
C VAL A 20 5.42 18.39 0.88
N ILE A 21 6.16 17.40 1.42
CA ILE A 21 7.26 16.75 0.68
C ILE A 21 6.76 16.05 -0.60
N ARG A 22 5.60 15.41 -0.55
CA ARG A 22 5.06 14.70 -1.71
C ARG A 22 4.58 15.65 -2.79
N GLU A 23 3.92 16.74 -2.40
CA GLU A 23 3.47 17.79 -3.30
C GLU A 23 4.67 18.47 -4.00
N ALA A 24 5.67 18.85 -3.23
CA ALA A 24 6.91 19.43 -3.76
C ALA A 24 7.61 18.47 -4.75
N SER A 25 7.66 17.17 -4.43
CA SER A 25 8.24 16.17 -5.32
C SER A 25 7.44 16.02 -6.62
N ALA A 26 6.12 16.05 -6.55
CA ALA A 26 5.26 15.99 -7.73
C ALA A 26 5.44 17.23 -8.61
N LEU A 27 5.48 18.41 -8.02
CA LEU A 27 5.72 19.67 -8.72
C LEU A 27 7.09 19.67 -9.43
N VAL A 28 8.15 19.20 -8.77
CA VAL A 28 9.47 19.08 -9.40
C VAL A 28 9.42 18.12 -10.60
N ALA A 29 8.76 16.98 -10.46
CA ALA A 29 8.62 16.03 -11.56
C ALA A 29 7.87 16.63 -12.74
N GLU A 30 6.79 17.36 -12.49
CA GLU A 30 6.02 18.06 -13.52
C GLU A 30 6.87 19.11 -14.26
N LEU A 31 7.57 19.97 -13.52
CA LEU A 31 8.35 21.07 -14.10
C LEU A 31 9.61 20.60 -14.84
N THR A 32 10.19 19.49 -14.43
CA THR A 32 11.45 18.99 -15.00
C THR A 32 11.28 17.88 -16.01
N GLY A 33 10.11 17.23 -16.05
CA GLY A 33 9.86 16.03 -16.85
C GLY A 33 10.53 14.76 -16.32
N TYR A 34 11.21 14.81 -15.14
CA TYR A 34 11.80 13.63 -14.52
C TYR A 34 10.78 12.90 -13.64
N GLU A 35 10.42 11.69 -14.02
CA GLU A 35 9.49 10.87 -13.24
C GLU A 35 10.08 10.41 -11.91
N VAL A 36 9.23 10.38 -10.88
CA VAL A 36 9.58 9.81 -9.57
C VAL A 36 9.51 8.28 -9.67
N GLY A 37 10.62 7.59 -9.46
CA GLY A 37 10.67 6.14 -9.44
C GLY A 37 9.71 5.55 -8.40
N ARG A 38 8.99 4.49 -8.75
CA ARG A 38 7.95 3.88 -7.88
C ARG A 38 8.48 3.43 -6.52
N LEU A 39 9.74 3.01 -6.44
CA LEU A 39 10.40 2.54 -5.22
C LEU A 39 11.21 3.65 -4.51
N LYS A 40 11.15 4.90 -5.00
CA LYS A 40 11.87 5.98 -4.33
C LYS A 40 11.36 6.16 -2.89
N PRO A 41 12.24 6.17 -1.88
CA PRO A 41 11.83 6.35 -0.50
C PRO A 41 10.95 7.60 -0.33
N ILE A 42 9.95 7.53 0.52
CA ILE A 42 9.06 8.62 0.95
C ILE A 42 8.05 9.05 -0.13
N VAL A 43 8.50 9.35 -1.35
CA VAL A 43 7.66 9.96 -2.40
C VAL A 43 7.24 9.00 -3.50
N GLY A 44 7.89 7.86 -3.64
CA GLY A 44 7.53 6.85 -4.64
C GLY A 44 6.15 6.24 -4.39
N ALA A 45 5.47 5.82 -5.44
CA ALA A 45 4.12 5.26 -5.36
C ALA A 45 4.03 4.02 -4.45
N ASN A 46 5.12 3.25 -4.34
CA ASN A 46 5.18 2.04 -3.52
C ASN A 46 5.90 2.25 -2.17
N ALA A 47 6.22 3.50 -1.78
CA ALA A 47 6.99 3.78 -0.56
C ALA A 47 6.30 3.26 0.72
N PHE A 48 4.95 3.21 0.72
CA PHE A 48 4.12 2.74 1.84
C PHE A 48 3.17 1.62 1.41
N ALA A 49 3.57 0.81 0.42
CA ALA A 49 2.79 -0.30 -0.08
C ALA A 49 3.33 -1.64 0.47
N HIS A 50 2.46 -2.46 1.04
CA HIS A 50 2.78 -3.78 1.56
C HIS A 50 1.91 -4.83 0.89
N GLU A 51 2.48 -5.63 -0.03
CA GLU A 51 1.76 -6.70 -0.74
C GLU A 51 1.85 -8.05 -0.01
N ALA A 52 3.00 -8.35 0.60
CA ALA A 52 3.23 -9.65 1.24
C ALA A 52 2.29 -9.86 2.43
N GLY A 53 1.59 -11.01 2.45
CA GLY A 53 0.57 -11.32 3.45
C GLY A 53 1.08 -11.27 4.89
N ILE A 54 2.33 -11.70 5.15
CA ILE A 54 2.94 -11.63 6.48
C ILE A 54 3.18 -10.18 6.93
N HIS A 55 3.58 -9.30 6.02
CA HIS A 55 3.74 -7.88 6.30
C HIS A 55 2.39 -7.22 6.54
N GLN A 56 1.40 -7.55 5.72
CA GLN A 56 0.03 -7.05 5.89
C GLN A 56 -0.57 -7.48 7.22
N ASP A 57 -0.44 -8.75 7.61
CA ASP A 57 -0.93 -9.25 8.91
C ASP A 57 -0.20 -8.60 10.09
N GLY A 58 1.13 -8.43 9.99
CA GLY A 58 1.92 -7.73 11.00
C GLY A 58 1.48 -6.28 11.17
N MET A 59 1.32 -5.55 10.09
CA MET A 59 0.87 -4.15 10.10
C MET A 59 -0.55 -3.98 10.65
N LEU A 60 -1.43 -4.95 10.39
CA LEU A 60 -2.81 -4.94 10.90
C LEU A 60 -2.89 -5.19 12.42
N LYS A 61 -1.91 -5.93 12.97
CA LYS A 61 -1.81 -6.19 14.40
C LYS A 61 -1.09 -5.06 15.14
N ASP A 62 0.01 -4.60 14.57
CA ASP A 62 0.82 -3.51 15.13
C ASP A 62 1.57 -2.81 13.99
N ALA A 63 1.15 -1.60 13.65
CA ALA A 63 1.75 -0.79 12.60
C ALA A 63 3.26 -0.54 12.84
N SER A 64 3.70 -0.42 14.10
CA SER A 64 5.10 -0.17 14.45
C SER A 64 6.06 -1.28 14.00
N THR A 65 5.55 -2.49 13.72
CA THR A 65 6.34 -3.65 13.30
C THR A 65 7.16 -3.37 12.02
N TYR A 66 6.59 -2.60 11.08
CA TYR A 66 7.23 -2.30 9.78
C TYR A 66 7.22 -0.80 9.45
N GLN A 67 6.63 0.04 10.31
CA GLN A 67 6.43 1.45 10.05
C GLN A 67 7.44 2.29 10.83
N ILE A 68 8.52 2.70 10.18
CA ILE A 68 9.52 3.63 10.75
C ILE A 68 9.04 5.07 10.65
N ILE A 69 8.24 5.39 9.62
CA ILE A 69 7.67 6.71 9.36
C ILE A 69 6.17 6.54 9.25
N ASP A 70 5.40 7.31 10.00
CA ASP A 70 3.94 7.35 9.82
C ASP A 70 3.61 8.03 8.47
N PRO A 71 2.97 7.33 7.52
CA PRO A 71 2.57 7.94 6.25
C PRO A 71 1.64 9.14 6.43
N ALA A 72 0.86 9.21 7.51
CA ALA A 72 0.00 10.36 7.81
C ALA A 72 0.80 11.66 8.00
N GLU A 73 2.03 11.60 8.53
CA GLU A 73 2.93 12.75 8.63
C GLU A 73 3.34 13.32 7.27
N LEU A 74 3.24 12.52 6.22
CA LEU A 74 3.57 12.88 4.83
C LEU A 74 2.32 13.18 3.98
N GLY A 75 1.16 13.38 4.63
CA GLY A 75 -0.10 13.61 3.93
C GLY A 75 -0.57 12.44 3.06
N THR A 76 -0.14 11.21 3.40
CA THR A 76 -0.51 10.00 2.66
C THR A 76 -1.01 8.90 3.61
N ARG A 77 -1.26 7.73 3.08
CA ARG A 77 -1.68 6.55 3.86
C ARG A 77 -0.93 5.31 3.39
N MET A 78 -0.83 4.34 4.27
CA MET A 78 -0.40 3.00 3.92
C MET A 78 -1.38 2.37 2.93
N THR A 79 -0.87 1.65 1.96
CA THR A 79 -1.67 0.88 1.03
C THR A 79 -1.32 -0.60 1.12
N LEU A 80 -2.34 -1.44 1.00
CA LEU A 80 -2.22 -2.88 1.00
C LEU A 80 -2.69 -3.42 -0.35
N PRO A 81 -1.89 -3.21 -1.42
CA PRO A 81 -2.28 -3.69 -2.74
C PRO A 81 -2.45 -5.21 -2.72
N LEU A 82 -3.48 -5.67 -3.41
CA LEU A 82 -3.68 -7.09 -3.63
C LEU A 82 -2.75 -7.58 -4.74
N GLY A 83 -2.05 -8.68 -4.46
CA GLY A 83 -1.16 -9.30 -5.42
C GLY A 83 -0.95 -10.78 -5.12
N LYS A 84 -0.05 -11.41 -5.88
CA LYS A 84 0.23 -12.84 -5.78
C LYS A 84 0.55 -13.31 -4.35
N HIS A 85 1.19 -12.46 -3.54
CA HIS A 85 1.61 -12.78 -2.18
C HIS A 85 0.60 -12.38 -1.10
N SER A 86 -0.53 -11.77 -1.48
CA SER A 86 -1.58 -11.39 -0.53
C SER A 86 -2.23 -12.62 0.09
N GLY A 87 -2.42 -12.56 1.40
CA GLY A 87 -3.12 -13.57 2.18
C GLY A 87 -4.64 -13.39 2.16
N ARG A 88 -5.36 -14.42 2.63
CA ARG A 88 -6.83 -14.44 2.69
C ARG A 88 -7.40 -13.27 3.52
N HIS A 89 -6.79 -12.92 4.66
CA HIS A 89 -7.26 -11.84 5.52
C HIS A 89 -7.20 -10.48 4.82
N ALA A 90 -6.10 -10.20 4.12
CA ALA A 90 -5.96 -8.97 3.35
C ALA A 90 -6.97 -8.90 2.20
N PHE A 91 -7.22 -10.02 1.52
CA PHE A 91 -8.24 -10.11 0.48
C PHE A 91 -9.66 -9.86 1.03
N ALA A 92 -10.03 -10.53 2.14
CA ALA A 92 -11.32 -10.33 2.78
C ALA A 92 -11.54 -8.86 3.21
N ARG A 93 -10.51 -8.23 3.76
CA ARG A 93 -10.55 -6.81 4.12
C ARG A 93 -10.73 -5.92 2.89
N ALA A 94 -9.98 -6.17 1.83
CA ALA A 94 -10.12 -5.40 0.60
C ALA A 94 -11.53 -5.54 0.00
N CYS A 95 -12.14 -6.73 0.07
CA CYS A 95 -13.54 -6.94 -0.34
C CYS A 95 -14.48 -6.06 0.51
N ALA A 96 -14.35 -6.07 1.83
CA ALA A 96 -15.18 -5.25 2.71
C ALA A 96 -15.00 -3.75 2.46
N GLU A 97 -13.76 -3.28 2.29
CA GLU A 97 -13.44 -1.88 1.96
C GLU A 97 -13.95 -1.49 0.55
N GLY A 98 -14.02 -2.46 -0.37
CA GLY A 98 -14.61 -2.30 -1.70
C GLY A 98 -16.14 -2.40 -1.75
N GLY A 99 -16.80 -2.59 -0.60
CA GLY A 99 -18.27 -2.69 -0.50
C GLY A 99 -18.84 -4.08 -0.81
N PHE A 100 -17.99 -5.12 -0.87
CA PHE A 100 -18.43 -6.50 -1.06
C PHE A 100 -18.67 -7.16 0.31
N GLU A 101 -19.94 -7.28 0.69
CA GLU A 101 -20.35 -8.02 1.90
C GLU A 101 -20.49 -9.50 1.55
N LEU A 102 -19.50 -10.32 1.94
CA LEU A 102 -19.42 -11.72 1.57
C LEU A 102 -19.44 -12.61 2.83
N ALA A 103 -20.15 -13.72 2.76
CA ALA A 103 -20.05 -14.78 3.75
C ALA A 103 -18.68 -15.49 3.68
N ARG A 104 -18.35 -16.26 4.71
CA ARG A 104 -17.01 -16.88 4.83
C ARG A 104 -16.65 -17.82 3.68
N ASP A 105 -17.61 -18.61 3.23
CA ASP A 105 -17.47 -19.54 2.10
C ASP A 105 -17.37 -18.82 0.76
N GLU A 106 -18.08 -17.70 0.59
CA GLU A 106 -17.99 -16.82 -0.58
C GLU A 106 -16.60 -16.17 -0.67
N ILE A 107 -16.06 -15.69 0.49
CA ILE A 107 -14.67 -15.17 0.56
C ILE A 107 -13.69 -16.26 0.14
N ASP A 108 -13.86 -17.50 0.59
CA ASP A 108 -12.96 -18.60 0.25
C ASP A 108 -13.01 -18.94 -1.24
N ALA A 109 -14.17 -18.90 -1.85
CA ALA A 109 -14.33 -19.11 -3.29
C ALA A 109 -13.71 -17.97 -4.10
N ALA A 110 -14.02 -16.73 -3.74
CA ALA A 110 -13.47 -15.54 -4.38
C ALA A 110 -11.94 -15.45 -4.23
N PHE A 111 -11.41 -15.80 -3.05
CA PHE A 111 -9.97 -15.83 -2.83
C PHE A 111 -9.25 -16.87 -3.70
N ARG A 112 -9.81 -18.07 -3.86
CA ARG A 112 -9.26 -19.05 -4.80
C ARG A 112 -9.24 -18.54 -6.24
N ARG A 113 -10.29 -17.82 -6.68
CA ARG A 113 -10.35 -17.20 -8.00
C ARG A 113 -9.31 -16.08 -8.13
N PHE A 114 -9.22 -15.21 -7.14
CA PHE A 114 -8.20 -14.16 -7.06
C PHE A 114 -6.79 -14.73 -7.22
N LYS A 115 -6.45 -15.81 -6.50
CA LYS A 115 -5.12 -16.43 -6.60
C LYS A 115 -4.83 -16.94 -8.01
N LYS A 116 -5.80 -17.58 -8.66
CA LYS A 116 -5.66 -18.05 -10.05
C LYS A 116 -5.37 -16.89 -11.00
N LEU A 117 -6.09 -15.77 -10.87
CA LEU A 117 -5.87 -14.59 -11.71
C LEU A 117 -4.51 -13.95 -11.42
N ALA A 118 -4.14 -13.79 -10.16
CA ALA A 118 -2.85 -13.22 -9.75
C ALA A 118 -1.64 -14.06 -10.20
N ASP A 119 -1.80 -15.37 -10.33
CA ASP A 119 -0.76 -16.26 -10.86
C ASP A 119 -0.48 -16.07 -12.36
N LEU A 120 -1.39 -15.44 -13.10
CA LEU A 120 -1.19 -15.06 -14.51
C LEU A 120 -0.25 -13.87 -14.69
N GLY A 121 0.14 -13.19 -13.59
CA GLY A 121 1.16 -12.14 -13.59
C GLY A 121 0.66 -10.74 -13.94
N ALA A 122 -0.63 -10.56 -14.23
CA ALA A 122 -1.23 -9.24 -14.42
C ALA A 122 -1.75 -8.68 -13.07
N PRO A 123 -1.81 -7.35 -12.91
CA PRO A 123 -2.51 -6.74 -11.79
C PRO A 123 -3.97 -7.19 -11.77
N VAL A 124 -4.47 -7.63 -10.62
CA VAL A 124 -5.84 -8.13 -10.44
C VAL A 124 -6.61 -7.15 -9.56
N THR A 125 -7.74 -6.68 -10.04
CA THR A 125 -8.69 -5.86 -9.27
C THR A 125 -9.80 -6.74 -8.67
N LEU A 126 -10.51 -6.21 -7.66
CA LEU A 126 -11.69 -6.90 -7.13
C LEU A 126 -12.76 -7.11 -8.22
N ASN A 127 -12.93 -6.14 -9.12
CA ASN A 127 -13.87 -6.28 -10.23
C ASN A 127 -13.54 -7.47 -11.13
N ASP A 128 -12.26 -7.74 -11.40
CA ASP A 128 -11.85 -8.91 -12.20
C ASP A 128 -12.21 -10.23 -11.49
N VAL A 129 -12.20 -10.22 -10.17
CA VAL A 129 -12.57 -11.41 -9.36
C VAL A 129 -14.07 -11.64 -9.39
N PHE A 130 -14.89 -10.58 -9.39
CA PHE A 130 -16.34 -10.66 -9.29
C PHE A 130 -17.08 -10.52 -10.63
N GLN A 131 -16.38 -10.11 -11.70
CA GLN A 131 -16.97 -10.21 -13.03
C GLN A 131 -17.25 -11.67 -13.36
N GLU A 132 -18.51 -11.97 -13.61
CA GLU A 132 -18.88 -13.24 -14.25
C GLU A 132 -18.22 -13.27 -15.62
N VAL A 133 -17.51 -14.36 -15.91
CA VAL A 133 -17.06 -14.64 -17.26
C VAL A 133 -18.34 -14.82 -18.08
N SER A 134 -18.74 -13.76 -18.78
CA SER A 134 -19.75 -13.92 -19.82
C SER A 134 -19.20 -14.93 -20.82
N ALA A 135 -19.75 -16.12 -20.75
CA ALA A 135 -19.44 -17.22 -21.67
C ALA A 135 -19.97 -16.93 -23.06
#